data_eb44458482feb431e3bd06559d05d118
#
_entry.id   eb44458482feb431e3bd06559d05d118
#
_cell.length_a   1.000
_cell.length_b   1.000
_cell.length_c   1.000
_cell.angle_alpha   90.00
_cell.angle_beta   90.00
_cell.angle_gamma   90.00
#
_symmetry.space_group_name_H-M   'P 1'
#
loop_
_entity.id
_entity.type
_entity.pdbx_description
1 polymer ?
#
loop_
_entity_poly.entity_id
_entity_poly.type
_entity_poly.pdbx_seq_one_letter_code
_entity_poly.pdbx_strand_id
1 'polypeptide(L)'
;MPERVLFLTGTLAEEPLGKVLDAMAPTDFTYRTHPVGVKVAALMTAALIKRRLPEAAGFDRVLVPGRFQGDLEALGAHYRVPFERGPDDIKDLPEFFGRQGVKPDLSRHDVRIFAEIVDAPKMDIDAILEQARRYAADGADVIDIGCLPDVAFPHLEEAVRALVAAGFTVSVDSADSDELARGGRAGARYLFSLNEGTLGLADGMDAVPILVPTPHDDLDSLCRAVEKYAAGGRPFVADPILDPIHHGFTESLVRYHALRRRFPDIEILMGIANLTELTDADTTGITALIMGVISELRIENVLVVQVSPHARRAVKEADLARRIMYAARQAGSLPAGVHPGLMCLRDRRPFPNTAEEIAEMAARITDPSFRVEVSEAGIHVYNRAGYHVDVDPFGLFPHLDVAEDGAHAFYLGVEMARAEIAWRLGKRYVQDEPLDWGCAVDSGAGDSTAFKDEGSTLKARRRKRKRK
;
A
#
# COMPACT_ATOMS: atom_id res chain seq x y z
N MET A 1 10.24 41.96 -5.35
CA MET A 1 8.92 41.47 -5.80
C MET A 1 8.96 39.96 -5.62
N PRO A 2 7.83 39.30 -5.37
CA PRO A 2 7.83 37.82 -5.32
C PRO A 2 8.25 37.24 -6.69
N GLU A 3 8.95 36.13 -6.65
CA GLU A 3 9.37 35.40 -7.84
C GLU A 3 8.15 34.95 -8.68
N ARG A 4 8.23 35.00 -9.99
CA ARG A 4 7.17 34.59 -10.91
C ARG A 4 7.55 33.28 -11.58
N VAL A 5 6.85 32.21 -11.25
CA VAL A 5 7.15 30.84 -11.69
C VAL A 5 6.09 30.38 -12.70
N LEU A 6 6.55 29.88 -13.84
CA LEU A 6 5.67 29.23 -14.82
C LEU A 6 5.81 27.71 -14.70
N PHE A 7 4.71 27.01 -14.42
CA PHE A 7 4.68 25.55 -14.39
C PHE A 7 4.17 24.99 -15.70
N LEU A 8 4.99 24.20 -16.40
CA LEU A 8 4.54 23.44 -17.57
C LEU A 8 4.01 22.07 -17.13
N THR A 9 2.86 21.68 -17.66
CA THR A 9 2.19 20.44 -17.25
C THR A 9 1.50 19.73 -18.41
N GLY A 10 1.06 18.49 -18.17
CA GLY A 10 0.14 17.77 -19.05
C GLY A 10 -1.31 18.02 -18.63
N THR A 11 -2.26 17.80 -19.55
CA THR A 11 -3.68 18.09 -19.31
C THR A 11 -4.29 17.26 -18.15
N LEU A 12 -3.80 16.03 -17.92
CA LEU A 12 -4.26 15.21 -16.78
C LEU A 12 -3.68 15.66 -15.43
N ALA A 13 -2.57 16.37 -15.44
CA ALA A 13 -1.90 16.82 -14.23
C ALA A 13 -2.21 18.30 -13.88
N GLU A 14 -2.95 19.02 -14.71
CA GLU A 14 -3.23 20.45 -14.51
C GLU A 14 -4.05 20.69 -13.25
N GLU A 15 -5.18 20.00 -13.08
CA GLU A 15 -6.04 20.13 -11.91
C GLU A 15 -5.35 19.67 -10.60
N PRO A 16 -4.68 18.49 -10.56
CA PRO A 16 -3.88 18.10 -9.40
C PRO A 16 -2.76 19.09 -9.04
N LEU A 17 -2.07 19.65 -10.04
CA LEU A 17 -1.04 20.67 -9.82
C LEU A 17 -1.63 21.93 -9.19
N GLY A 18 -2.78 22.40 -9.71
CA GLY A 18 -3.49 23.55 -9.13
C GLY A 18 -3.84 23.32 -7.67
N LYS A 19 -4.41 22.15 -7.33
CA LYS A 19 -4.74 21.80 -5.93
C LYS A 19 -3.54 21.82 -4.99
N VAL A 20 -2.37 21.31 -5.45
CA VAL A 20 -1.15 21.35 -4.62
C VAL A 20 -0.65 22.77 -4.44
N LEU A 21 -0.63 23.57 -5.50
CA LEU A 21 -0.20 24.98 -5.44
C LEU A 21 -1.13 25.82 -4.56
N ASP A 22 -2.45 25.61 -4.64
CA ASP A 22 -3.43 26.27 -3.78
C ASP A 22 -3.26 25.88 -2.31
N ALA A 23 -2.98 24.61 -2.04
CA ALA A 23 -2.70 24.12 -0.68
C ALA A 23 -1.38 24.67 -0.10
N MET A 24 -0.46 25.12 -0.95
CA MET A 24 0.79 25.77 -0.55
C MET A 24 0.58 27.24 -0.17
N ALA A 25 -0.57 27.85 -0.42
CA ALA A 25 -0.80 29.27 -0.14
C ALA A 25 -0.75 29.60 1.37
N PRO A 26 -0.17 30.74 1.79
CA PRO A 26 0.47 31.76 0.96
C PRO A 26 1.85 31.34 0.46
N THR A 27 2.18 31.66 -0.80
CA THR A 27 3.48 31.36 -1.41
C THR A 27 4.38 32.61 -1.45
N ASP A 28 5.70 32.41 -1.42
CA ASP A 28 6.69 33.47 -1.57
C ASP A 28 6.90 33.85 -3.04
N PHE A 29 6.20 33.13 -3.94
CA PHE A 29 6.21 33.32 -5.38
C PHE A 29 4.79 33.45 -5.91
N THR A 30 4.66 34.08 -7.07
CA THR A 30 3.44 34.05 -7.90
C THR A 30 3.61 33.02 -8.99
N TYR A 31 2.52 32.38 -9.41
CA TYR A 31 2.62 31.34 -10.40
C TYR A 31 1.55 31.37 -11.48
N ARG A 32 1.84 30.70 -12.58
CA ARG A 32 0.91 30.35 -13.65
C ARG A 32 1.17 28.93 -14.09
N THR A 33 0.11 28.18 -14.37
CA THR A 33 0.20 26.85 -15.00
C THR A 33 -0.04 26.96 -16.52
N HIS A 34 0.63 26.14 -17.31
CA HIS A 34 0.44 26.07 -18.75
C HIS A 34 0.48 24.62 -19.22
N PRO A 35 -0.69 24.06 -19.64
CA PRO A 35 -0.73 22.70 -20.21
C PRO A 35 -0.18 22.73 -21.64
N VAL A 36 0.87 21.91 -21.90
CA VAL A 36 1.57 21.87 -23.20
C VAL A 36 0.84 20.99 -24.23
N GLY A 37 -0.38 20.52 -23.91
CA GLY A 37 -1.22 19.77 -24.85
C GLY A 37 -0.88 18.28 -24.98
N VAL A 38 -0.10 17.72 -24.06
CA VAL A 38 0.04 16.26 -23.84
C VAL A 38 -0.83 15.83 -22.67
N LYS A 39 -1.39 14.61 -22.73
CA LYS A 39 -2.14 14.07 -21.59
C LYS A 39 -1.23 13.80 -20.39
N VAL A 40 -0.12 13.10 -20.61
CA VAL A 40 0.83 12.69 -19.57
C VAL A 40 2.03 13.64 -19.60
N ALA A 41 2.29 14.34 -18.51
CA ALA A 41 3.35 15.34 -18.39
C ALA A 41 4.76 14.78 -18.70
N ALA A 42 5.04 13.53 -18.33
CA ALA A 42 6.32 12.87 -18.61
C ALA A 42 6.62 12.65 -20.10
N LEU A 43 5.61 12.75 -20.99
CA LEU A 43 5.76 12.62 -22.44
C LEU A 43 6.06 13.96 -23.12
N MET A 44 6.27 15.03 -22.36
CA MET A 44 6.62 16.34 -22.86
C MET A 44 8.04 16.33 -23.48
N THR A 45 8.19 16.97 -24.63
CA THR A 45 9.49 17.12 -25.31
C THR A 45 9.84 18.58 -25.52
N ALA A 46 11.13 18.91 -25.64
CA ALA A 46 11.58 20.28 -25.92
C ALA A 46 10.97 20.84 -27.21
N ALA A 47 10.84 20.02 -28.26
CA ALA A 47 10.19 20.43 -29.52
C ALA A 47 8.71 20.77 -29.32
N LEU A 48 8.01 20.03 -28.46
CA LEU A 48 6.61 20.30 -28.14
C LEU A 48 6.46 21.59 -27.33
N ILE A 49 7.33 21.82 -26.35
CA ILE A 49 7.37 23.08 -25.58
C ILE A 49 7.55 24.26 -26.55
N LYS A 50 8.57 24.23 -27.41
CA LYS A 50 8.82 25.29 -28.40
C LYS A 50 7.65 25.56 -29.34
N ARG A 51 6.84 24.55 -29.66
CA ARG A 51 5.67 24.68 -30.52
C ARG A 51 4.43 25.20 -29.79
N ARG A 52 4.26 24.90 -28.47
CA ARG A 52 3.03 25.12 -27.72
C ARG A 52 3.11 26.23 -26.69
N LEU A 53 4.31 26.56 -26.21
CA LEU A 53 4.53 27.68 -25.33
C LEU A 53 4.89 28.91 -26.19
N PRO A 54 3.99 29.89 -26.33
CA PRO A 54 4.24 31.02 -27.22
C PRO A 54 5.35 31.93 -26.70
N GLU A 55 5.38 32.16 -25.39
CA GLU A 55 6.40 32.97 -24.72
C GLU A 55 6.52 32.62 -23.25
N ALA A 56 7.68 32.85 -22.65
CA ALA A 56 7.91 32.79 -21.22
C ALA A 56 8.33 34.14 -20.62
N ALA A 57 8.21 35.20 -21.42
CA ALA A 57 8.55 36.55 -20.99
C ALA A 57 7.68 36.97 -19.78
N GLY A 58 8.32 37.53 -18.77
CA GLY A 58 7.63 37.97 -17.57
C GLY A 58 7.64 36.95 -16.44
N PHE A 59 8.22 35.75 -16.62
CA PHE A 59 8.51 34.81 -15.55
C PHE A 59 10.00 34.84 -15.19
N ASP A 60 10.31 34.55 -13.97
CA ASP A 60 11.69 34.54 -13.48
C ASP A 60 12.31 33.14 -13.65
N ARG A 61 11.48 32.09 -13.67
CA ARG A 61 11.86 30.72 -14.10
C ARG A 61 10.66 29.91 -14.59
N VAL A 62 10.97 28.83 -15.32
CA VAL A 62 9.99 27.86 -15.83
C VAL A 62 10.29 26.49 -15.24
N LEU A 63 9.32 25.90 -14.57
CA LEU A 63 9.42 24.54 -14.03
C LEU A 63 8.77 23.56 -15.00
N VAL A 64 9.54 22.54 -15.42
CA VAL A 64 9.05 21.41 -16.21
C VAL A 64 8.87 20.19 -15.28
N PRO A 65 8.08 19.16 -15.70
CA PRO A 65 7.95 17.93 -14.92
C PRO A 65 9.32 17.30 -14.61
N GLY A 66 9.49 16.71 -13.41
CA GLY A 66 10.76 16.13 -12.97
C GLY A 66 11.31 15.07 -13.94
N ARG A 67 10.43 14.28 -14.58
CA ARG A 67 10.79 13.26 -15.57
C ARG A 67 11.02 13.79 -16.99
N PHE A 68 11.03 15.10 -17.18
CA PHE A 68 11.35 15.70 -18.48
C PHE A 68 12.82 15.43 -18.84
N GLN A 69 13.05 14.85 -20.03
CA GLN A 69 14.39 14.46 -20.49
C GLN A 69 14.97 15.40 -21.55
N GLY A 70 14.29 16.52 -21.84
CA GLY A 70 14.78 17.49 -22.83
C GLY A 70 15.91 18.37 -22.27
N ASP A 71 16.63 19.01 -23.20
CA ASP A 71 17.69 19.97 -22.92
C ASP A 71 17.12 21.26 -22.34
N LEU A 72 17.37 21.51 -21.07
CA LEU A 72 16.90 22.68 -20.32
C LEU A 72 17.68 23.95 -20.70
N GLU A 73 18.98 23.83 -20.97
CA GLU A 73 19.83 24.95 -21.38
C GLU A 73 19.40 25.51 -22.74
N ALA A 74 19.13 24.61 -23.70
CA ALA A 74 18.63 25.00 -25.00
C ALA A 74 17.22 25.63 -24.96
N LEU A 75 16.37 25.22 -23.98
CA LEU A 75 15.10 25.88 -23.73
C LEU A 75 15.31 27.25 -23.08
N GLY A 76 16.17 27.31 -22.07
CA GLY A 76 16.52 28.55 -21.38
C GLY A 76 17.08 29.60 -22.32
N ALA A 77 17.99 29.22 -23.19
CA ALA A 77 18.53 30.10 -24.23
C ALA A 77 17.46 30.59 -25.22
N HIS A 78 16.54 29.72 -25.65
CA HIS A 78 15.45 30.06 -26.55
C HIS A 78 14.47 31.07 -25.98
N TYR A 79 14.03 30.85 -24.72
CA TYR A 79 13.04 31.70 -24.06
C TYR A 79 13.64 32.84 -23.25
N ARG A 80 14.95 32.86 -23.04
CA ARG A 80 15.68 33.81 -22.16
C ARG A 80 15.18 33.82 -20.73
N VAL A 81 14.78 32.66 -20.23
CA VAL A 81 14.30 32.41 -18.86
C VAL A 81 14.86 31.07 -18.44
N PRO A 82 15.37 30.90 -17.21
CA PRO A 82 15.83 29.61 -16.70
C PRO A 82 14.73 28.54 -16.74
N PHE A 83 15.08 27.34 -17.21
CA PHE A 83 14.22 26.15 -17.14
C PHE A 83 14.82 25.20 -16.12
N GLU A 84 13.99 24.72 -15.21
CA GLU A 84 14.38 23.78 -14.15
C GLU A 84 13.44 22.58 -14.14
N ARG A 85 13.94 21.41 -13.70
CA ARG A 85 13.10 20.26 -13.40
C ARG A 85 12.48 20.44 -12.03
N GLY A 86 11.17 20.33 -11.94
CA GLY A 86 10.46 20.16 -10.68
C GLY A 86 10.67 18.75 -10.11
N PRO A 87 9.98 18.41 -9.01
CA PRO A 87 10.03 17.07 -8.45
C PRO A 87 9.34 16.04 -9.40
N ASP A 88 9.69 14.77 -9.23
CA ASP A 88 9.09 13.67 -9.99
C ASP A 88 7.59 13.51 -9.77
N ASP A 89 7.14 13.84 -8.56
CA ASP A 89 5.75 13.83 -8.15
C ASP A 89 5.30 15.25 -7.77
N ILE A 90 4.13 15.65 -8.26
CA ILE A 90 3.54 16.97 -7.95
C ILE A 90 3.36 17.17 -6.43
N LYS A 91 3.13 16.11 -5.68
CA LYS A 91 2.96 16.15 -4.22
C LYS A 91 4.23 16.54 -3.48
N ASP A 92 5.39 16.36 -4.10
CA ASP A 92 6.69 16.75 -3.56
C ASP A 92 7.02 18.24 -3.81
N LEU A 93 6.14 18.99 -4.51
CA LEU A 93 6.32 20.43 -4.75
C LEU A 93 6.53 21.24 -3.46
N PRO A 94 5.78 21.01 -2.38
CA PRO A 94 6.03 21.73 -1.12
C PRO A 94 7.48 21.55 -0.64
N GLU A 95 8.00 20.32 -0.65
CA GLU A 95 9.39 20.04 -0.25
C GLU A 95 10.40 20.65 -1.22
N PHE A 96 10.14 20.63 -2.52
CA PHE A 96 10.96 21.29 -3.54
C PHE A 96 11.10 22.79 -3.29
N PHE A 97 10.06 23.43 -2.74
CA PHE A 97 10.08 24.85 -2.33
C PHE A 97 10.47 25.04 -0.84
N GLY A 98 11.09 24.03 -0.21
CA GLY A 98 11.56 24.12 1.18
C GLY A 98 10.46 24.16 2.24
N ARG A 99 9.25 23.69 1.91
CA ARG A 99 8.09 23.63 2.81
C ARG A 99 7.81 22.19 3.24
N GLN A 100 7.17 22.03 4.38
CA GLN A 100 6.67 20.68 4.75
C GLN A 100 5.53 20.26 3.83
N GLY A 101 5.66 19.12 3.20
CA GLY A 101 4.58 18.50 2.42
C GLY A 101 3.40 18.13 3.33
N VAL A 102 2.18 18.25 2.81
CA VAL A 102 0.98 17.75 3.51
C VAL A 102 0.96 16.24 3.37
N LYS A 103 1.18 15.54 4.48
CA LYS A 103 1.05 14.06 4.49
C LYS A 103 -0.40 13.69 4.22
N PRO A 104 -0.66 12.72 3.32
CA PRO A 104 -2.01 12.22 3.09
C PRO A 104 -2.62 11.67 4.39
N ASP A 105 -3.88 12.02 4.66
CA ASP A 105 -4.63 11.47 5.79
C ASP A 105 -5.07 10.04 5.48
N LEU A 106 -4.49 9.06 6.14
CA LEU A 106 -4.81 7.64 6.04
C LEU A 106 -5.72 7.15 7.18
N SER A 107 -6.22 8.04 8.03
CA SER A 107 -7.14 7.65 9.11
C SER A 107 -8.53 7.25 8.60
N ARG A 108 -8.88 7.65 7.38
CA ARG A 108 -10.21 7.49 6.78
C ARG A 108 -10.23 6.44 5.68
N HIS A 109 -11.36 5.77 5.58
CA HIS A 109 -11.71 4.83 4.50
C HIS A 109 -13.24 4.71 4.39
N ASP A 110 -13.73 4.08 3.34
CA ASP A 110 -15.16 3.83 3.10
C ASP A 110 -15.44 2.38 2.65
N VAL A 111 -14.49 1.49 2.83
CA VAL A 111 -14.63 0.05 2.57
C VAL A 111 -14.51 -0.70 3.89
N ARG A 112 -15.47 -1.59 4.20
CA ARG A 112 -15.42 -2.51 5.35
C ARG A 112 -14.72 -3.80 4.93
N ILE A 113 -13.85 -4.30 5.80
CA ILE A 113 -13.14 -5.57 5.62
C ILE A 113 -13.83 -6.64 6.46
N PHE A 114 -14.33 -7.66 5.79
CA PHE A 114 -14.75 -8.93 6.37
C PHE A 114 -13.54 -9.87 6.32
N ALA A 115 -13.10 -10.36 7.47
CA ALA A 115 -11.97 -11.28 7.55
C ALA A 115 -12.47 -12.67 7.99
N GLU A 116 -12.30 -13.66 7.11
CA GLU A 116 -12.87 -14.98 7.29
C GLU A 116 -11.96 -15.90 8.11
N ILE A 117 -12.52 -16.54 9.12
CA ILE A 117 -11.92 -17.65 9.84
C ILE A 117 -12.43 -18.95 9.20
N VAL A 118 -11.74 -19.42 8.18
CA VAL A 118 -12.14 -20.54 7.32
C VAL A 118 -12.27 -21.88 8.10
N ASP A 119 -11.32 -22.16 9.01
CA ASP A 119 -11.27 -23.41 9.77
C ASP A 119 -12.04 -23.34 11.11
N ALA A 120 -12.94 -22.36 11.28
CA ALA A 120 -13.68 -22.16 12.52
C ALA A 120 -14.34 -23.43 13.09
N PRO A 121 -14.94 -24.34 12.27
CA PRO A 121 -15.52 -25.59 12.81
C PRO A 121 -14.52 -26.51 13.51
N LYS A 122 -13.22 -26.39 13.22
CA LYS A 122 -12.13 -27.20 13.80
C LYS A 122 -11.45 -26.53 14.99
N MET A 123 -11.78 -25.28 15.29
CA MET A 123 -11.15 -24.48 16.33
C MET A 123 -12.02 -24.46 17.58
N ASP A 124 -11.39 -24.36 18.76
CA ASP A 124 -12.12 -24.02 19.98
C ASP A 124 -12.43 -22.51 20.06
N ILE A 125 -13.29 -22.13 20.99
CA ILE A 125 -13.76 -20.74 21.14
C ILE A 125 -12.60 -19.78 21.43
N ASP A 126 -11.63 -20.19 22.24
CA ASP A 126 -10.50 -19.33 22.60
C ASP A 126 -9.60 -19.05 21.38
N ALA A 127 -9.37 -20.07 20.56
CA ALA A 127 -8.61 -19.94 19.31
C ALA A 127 -9.34 -19.05 18.28
N ILE A 128 -10.69 -19.18 18.16
CA ILE A 128 -11.50 -18.29 17.31
C ILE A 128 -11.39 -16.83 17.81
N LEU A 129 -11.52 -16.59 19.11
CA LEU A 129 -11.39 -15.24 19.69
C LEU A 129 -9.99 -14.66 19.49
N GLU A 130 -8.95 -15.46 19.61
CA GLU A 130 -7.57 -15.01 19.38
C GLU A 130 -7.36 -14.64 17.92
N GLN A 131 -7.85 -15.45 16.98
CA GLN A 131 -7.78 -15.14 15.55
C GLN A 131 -8.56 -13.87 15.20
N ALA A 132 -9.75 -13.69 15.78
CA ALA A 132 -10.54 -12.48 15.61
C ALA A 132 -9.81 -11.21 16.08
N ARG A 133 -9.12 -11.28 17.23
CA ARG A 133 -8.31 -10.17 17.76
C ARG A 133 -7.16 -9.83 16.81
N ARG A 134 -6.49 -10.83 16.23
CA ARG A 134 -5.43 -10.63 15.24
C ARG A 134 -5.97 -9.92 13.98
N TYR A 135 -7.08 -10.41 13.45
CA TYR A 135 -7.71 -9.81 12.27
C TYR A 135 -8.17 -8.37 12.52
N ALA A 136 -8.76 -8.10 13.68
CA ALA A 136 -9.16 -6.75 14.06
C ALA A 136 -7.95 -5.81 14.23
N ALA A 137 -6.84 -6.30 14.79
CA ALA A 137 -5.59 -5.55 14.89
C ALA A 137 -4.97 -5.26 13.52
N ASP A 138 -5.18 -6.13 12.52
CA ASP A 138 -4.75 -5.94 11.14
C ASP A 138 -5.74 -5.07 10.33
N GLY A 139 -6.89 -4.68 10.89
CA GLY A 139 -7.82 -3.74 10.30
C GLY A 139 -9.15 -4.33 9.82
N ALA A 140 -9.51 -5.55 10.22
CA ALA A 140 -10.83 -6.11 9.95
C ALA A 140 -11.93 -5.36 10.72
N ASP A 141 -13.05 -5.08 10.04
CA ASP A 141 -14.24 -4.46 10.62
C ASP A 141 -15.29 -5.50 11.02
N VAL A 142 -15.31 -6.63 10.33
CA VAL A 142 -16.23 -7.76 10.55
C VAL A 142 -15.43 -9.04 10.58
N ILE A 143 -15.71 -9.88 11.57
CA ILE A 143 -15.16 -11.24 11.65
C ILE A 143 -16.16 -12.19 11.02
N ASP A 144 -15.74 -12.84 9.96
CA ASP A 144 -16.55 -13.80 9.25
C ASP A 144 -16.24 -15.23 9.72
N ILE A 145 -17.27 -15.95 10.11
CA ILE A 145 -17.18 -17.37 10.54
C ILE A 145 -17.51 -18.21 9.32
N GLY A 146 -16.47 -18.79 8.70
CA GLY A 146 -16.62 -19.75 7.63
C GLY A 146 -17.05 -21.12 8.14
N CYS A 147 -18.16 -21.64 7.61
CA CYS A 147 -18.61 -23.00 7.84
C CYS A 147 -18.14 -23.89 6.69
N LEU A 148 -17.42 -24.95 7.02
CA LEU A 148 -16.88 -25.88 6.01
C LEU A 148 -17.96 -26.82 5.49
N PRO A 149 -18.07 -27.03 4.17
CA PRO A 149 -18.97 -28.02 3.62
C PRO A 149 -18.71 -29.41 4.23
N ASP A 150 -19.78 -30.13 4.54
CA ASP A 150 -19.76 -31.50 5.09
C ASP A 150 -19.02 -31.65 6.45
N VAL A 151 -18.74 -30.56 7.15
CA VAL A 151 -18.14 -30.56 8.50
C VAL A 151 -19.12 -29.95 9.48
N ALA A 152 -19.61 -30.76 10.41
CA ALA A 152 -20.53 -30.26 11.45
C ALA A 152 -19.89 -29.17 12.31
N PHE A 153 -20.63 -28.09 12.57
CA PHE A 153 -20.21 -27.01 13.46
C PHE A 153 -21.13 -26.94 14.69
N PRO A 154 -20.98 -27.85 15.66
CA PRO A 154 -21.88 -27.95 16.79
C PRO A 154 -21.84 -26.74 17.74
N HIS A 155 -20.70 -26.06 17.85
CA HIS A 155 -20.48 -24.89 18.72
C HIS A 155 -20.60 -23.55 17.96
N LEU A 156 -21.22 -23.50 16.78
CA LEU A 156 -21.39 -22.28 15.99
C LEU A 156 -22.03 -21.14 16.79
N GLU A 157 -23.15 -21.40 17.48
CA GLU A 157 -23.84 -20.35 18.24
C GLU A 157 -23.01 -19.84 19.42
N GLU A 158 -22.21 -20.73 20.03
CA GLU A 158 -21.31 -20.35 21.13
C GLU A 158 -20.19 -19.44 20.58
N ALA A 159 -19.61 -19.78 19.42
CA ALA A 159 -18.60 -18.97 18.74
C ALA A 159 -19.13 -17.58 18.38
N VAL A 160 -20.31 -17.52 17.76
CA VAL A 160 -20.96 -16.22 17.43
C VAL A 160 -21.19 -15.39 18.68
N ARG A 161 -21.80 -15.97 19.73
CA ARG A 161 -22.06 -15.23 20.98
C ARG A 161 -20.77 -14.76 21.67
N ALA A 162 -19.72 -15.58 21.67
CA ALA A 162 -18.44 -15.22 22.25
C ALA A 162 -17.80 -14.03 21.53
N LEU A 163 -17.81 -14.04 20.20
CA LEU A 163 -17.32 -12.93 19.39
C LEU A 163 -18.14 -11.65 19.57
N VAL A 164 -19.47 -11.74 19.56
CA VAL A 164 -20.36 -10.60 19.81
C VAL A 164 -20.13 -10.05 21.22
N ALA A 165 -20.03 -10.90 22.24
CA ALA A 165 -19.73 -10.50 23.62
C ALA A 165 -18.36 -9.83 23.77
N ALA A 166 -17.39 -10.20 22.93
CA ALA A 166 -16.08 -9.56 22.84
C ALA A 166 -16.08 -8.23 22.06
N GLY A 167 -17.25 -7.81 21.54
CA GLY A 167 -17.42 -6.53 20.84
C GLY A 167 -17.18 -6.57 19.34
N PHE A 168 -17.03 -7.75 18.74
CA PHE A 168 -16.87 -7.87 17.29
C PHE A 168 -18.22 -7.83 16.57
N THR A 169 -18.23 -7.24 15.38
CA THR A 169 -19.30 -7.47 14.40
C THR A 169 -19.02 -8.80 13.71
N VAL A 170 -20.02 -9.67 13.64
CA VAL A 170 -19.87 -11.06 13.19
C VAL A 170 -20.71 -11.30 11.94
N SER A 171 -20.15 -12.01 10.98
CA SER A 171 -20.86 -12.65 9.87
C SER A 171 -20.74 -14.17 9.95
N VAL A 172 -21.64 -14.87 9.30
CA VAL A 172 -21.60 -16.32 9.13
C VAL A 172 -21.74 -16.62 7.64
N ASP A 173 -20.78 -17.36 7.08
CA ASP A 173 -20.84 -17.88 5.72
C ASP A 173 -21.01 -19.39 5.74
N SER A 174 -22.13 -19.84 5.19
CA SER A 174 -22.46 -21.26 5.07
C SER A 174 -23.35 -21.54 3.86
N ALA A 175 -23.15 -22.71 3.26
CA ALA A 175 -24.08 -23.27 2.29
C ALA A 175 -25.30 -23.93 2.97
N ASP A 176 -25.24 -24.18 4.28
CA ASP A 176 -26.32 -24.81 5.04
C ASP A 176 -27.24 -23.77 5.66
N SER A 177 -28.52 -23.83 5.27
CA SER A 177 -29.57 -22.95 5.76
C SER A 177 -29.80 -23.04 7.29
N ASP A 178 -29.57 -24.21 7.91
CA ASP A 178 -29.68 -24.35 9.36
C ASP A 178 -28.54 -23.63 10.09
N GLU A 179 -27.31 -23.76 9.59
CA GLU A 179 -26.16 -23.01 10.14
C GLU A 179 -26.36 -21.50 10.05
N LEU A 180 -26.83 -21.00 8.90
CA LEU A 180 -27.15 -19.57 8.73
C LEU A 180 -28.23 -19.13 9.72
N ALA A 181 -29.30 -19.92 9.89
CA ALA A 181 -30.36 -19.60 10.83
C ALA A 181 -29.88 -19.65 12.28
N ARG A 182 -29.02 -20.60 12.64
CA ARG A 182 -28.38 -20.71 13.97
C ARG A 182 -27.47 -19.53 14.25
N GLY A 183 -26.60 -19.18 13.28
CA GLY A 183 -25.71 -18.02 13.38
C GLY A 183 -26.46 -16.70 13.53
N GLY A 184 -27.50 -16.48 12.74
CA GLY A 184 -28.34 -15.29 12.83
C GLY A 184 -29.05 -15.16 14.17
N ARG A 185 -29.64 -16.27 14.69
CA ARG A 185 -30.26 -16.29 16.03
C ARG A 185 -29.25 -16.10 17.16
N ALA A 186 -27.98 -16.47 16.95
CA ALA A 186 -26.92 -16.27 17.91
C ALA A 186 -26.40 -14.83 17.96
N GLY A 187 -26.77 -13.98 17.00
CA GLY A 187 -26.43 -12.56 16.95
C GLY A 187 -25.46 -12.16 15.85
N ALA A 188 -25.26 -13.01 14.82
CA ALA A 188 -24.51 -12.60 13.62
C ALA A 188 -25.21 -11.42 12.94
N ARG A 189 -24.44 -10.38 12.61
CA ARG A 189 -24.93 -9.17 11.92
C ARG A 189 -25.13 -9.40 10.45
N TYR A 190 -24.33 -10.26 9.80
CA TYR A 190 -24.43 -10.58 8.39
C TYR A 190 -24.56 -12.08 8.19
N LEU A 191 -25.32 -12.46 7.15
CA LEU A 191 -25.48 -13.85 6.73
C LEU A 191 -25.11 -13.93 5.23
N PHE A 192 -24.08 -14.71 4.92
CA PHE A 192 -23.56 -14.86 3.57
C PHE A 192 -24.39 -15.85 2.72
N SER A 193 -24.25 -15.68 1.40
CA SER A 193 -24.67 -16.65 0.38
C SER A 193 -26.18 -16.89 0.29
N LEU A 194 -27.00 -15.86 0.63
CA LEU A 194 -28.44 -15.93 0.40
C LEU A 194 -28.75 -15.63 -1.07
N ASN A 195 -29.71 -16.38 -1.63
CA ASN A 195 -30.17 -16.24 -3.01
C ASN A 195 -31.70 -16.12 -3.08
N GLU A 196 -32.27 -15.98 -4.28
CA GLU A 196 -33.73 -15.85 -4.49
C GLU A 196 -34.57 -16.89 -3.72
N GLY A 197 -34.06 -18.13 -3.57
CA GLY A 197 -34.74 -19.22 -2.89
C GLY A 197 -34.61 -19.22 -1.36
N THR A 198 -33.59 -18.55 -0.82
CA THR A 198 -33.25 -18.56 0.62
C THR A 198 -33.44 -17.22 1.31
N LEU A 199 -33.95 -16.19 0.63
CA LEU A 199 -34.18 -14.85 1.19
C LEU A 199 -34.93 -14.83 2.52
N GLY A 200 -35.89 -15.73 2.68
CA GLY A 200 -36.71 -15.87 3.90
C GLY A 200 -35.95 -16.28 5.16
N LEU A 201 -34.70 -16.77 5.04
CA LEU A 201 -33.88 -17.12 6.21
C LEU A 201 -33.55 -15.93 7.09
N ALA A 202 -33.44 -14.72 6.51
CA ALA A 202 -33.19 -13.51 7.25
C ALA A 202 -34.47 -12.86 7.84
N ASP A 203 -35.66 -13.45 7.61
CA ASP A 203 -36.91 -12.91 8.11
C ASP A 203 -37.02 -13.05 9.63
N GLY A 204 -37.38 -11.97 10.28
CA GLY A 204 -37.51 -11.93 11.75
C GLY A 204 -36.18 -11.88 12.53
N MET A 205 -35.04 -11.76 11.84
CA MET A 205 -33.72 -11.56 12.44
C MET A 205 -33.23 -10.13 12.21
N ASP A 206 -32.42 -9.61 13.13
CA ASP A 206 -31.68 -8.37 12.94
C ASP A 206 -30.35 -8.64 12.22
N ALA A 207 -30.42 -9.38 11.14
CA ALA A 207 -29.29 -9.72 10.28
C ALA A 207 -29.45 -9.13 8.89
N VAL A 208 -28.33 -8.73 8.30
CA VAL A 208 -28.23 -8.20 6.94
C VAL A 208 -27.81 -9.33 6.01
N PRO A 209 -28.63 -9.76 5.07
CA PRO A 209 -28.25 -10.78 4.09
C PRO A 209 -27.24 -10.24 3.09
N ILE A 210 -26.29 -11.09 2.72
CA ILE A 210 -25.42 -10.88 1.57
C ILE A 210 -25.97 -11.76 0.46
N LEU A 211 -26.48 -11.10 -0.59
CA LEU A 211 -27.21 -11.71 -1.69
C LEU A 211 -26.24 -12.13 -2.78
N VAL A 212 -26.33 -13.37 -3.22
CA VAL A 212 -25.54 -13.94 -4.30
C VAL A 212 -26.40 -14.42 -5.47
N PRO A 213 -25.87 -14.48 -6.70
CA PRO A 213 -26.60 -15.04 -7.85
C PRO A 213 -26.76 -16.56 -7.72
N THR A 214 -27.81 -17.11 -8.36
CA THR A 214 -28.02 -18.54 -8.50
C THR A 214 -28.65 -18.85 -9.88
N PRO A 215 -27.96 -19.59 -10.77
CA PRO A 215 -26.57 -20.05 -10.66
C PRO A 215 -25.58 -18.91 -10.47
N HIS A 216 -24.33 -19.20 -10.05
CA HIS A 216 -23.38 -18.22 -9.55
C HIS A 216 -22.96 -17.13 -10.57
N ASP A 217 -23.13 -17.35 -11.84
CA ASP A 217 -22.83 -16.41 -12.93
C ASP A 217 -24.07 -15.66 -13.46
N ASP A 218 -25.28 -16.00 -12.97
CA ASP A 218 -26.55 -15.37 -13.37
C ASP A 218 -26.78 -14.03 -12.65
N LEU A 219 -26.25 -12.95 -13.22
CA LEU A 219 -26.47 -11.58 -12.70
C LEU A 219 -27.96 -11.23 -12.63
N ASP A 220 -28.79 -11.72 -13.54
CA ASP A 220 -30.23 -11.40 -13.53
C ASP A 220 -30.93 -12.04 -12.32
N SER A 221 -30.53 -13.21 -11.86
CA SER A 221 -31.03 -13.81 -10.62
C SER A 221 -30.71 -12.94 -9.41
N LEU A 222 -29.46 -12.43 -9.31
CA LEU A 222 -29.10 -11.49 -8.27
C LEU A 222 -29.89 -10.19 -8.35
N CYS A 223 -30.09 -9.65 -9.54
CA CYS A 223 -30.91 -8.45 -9.72
C CYS A 223 -32.36 -8.65 -9.25
N ARG A 224 -32.97 -9.80 -9.53
CA ARG A 224 -34.31 -10.14 -9.02
C ARG A 224 -34.34 -10.25 -7.48
N ALA A 225 -33.32 -10.88 -6.90
CA ALA A 225 -33.16 -10.96 -5.44
C ALA A 225 -33.04 -9.56 -4.79
N VAL A 226 -32.23 -8.70 -5.39
CA VAL A 226 -32.04 -7.28 -4.97
C VAL A 226 -33.38 -6.53 -5.04
N GLU A 227 -34.08 -6.58 -6.19
CA GLU A 227 -35.35 -5.90 -6.38
C GLU A 227 -36.42 -6.36 -5.36
N LYS A 228 -36.50 -7.68 -5.16
CA LYS A 228 -37.43 -8.29 -4.20
C LYS A 228 -37.15 -7.86 -2.76
N TYR A 229 -35.86 -7.85 -2.35
CA TYR A 229 -35.48 -7.51 -1.00
C TYR A 229 -35.56 -6.01 -0.73
N ALA A 230 -35.13 -5.19 -1.70
CA ALA A 230 -35.22 -3.72 -1.63
C ALA A 230 -36.68 -3.22 -1.51
N ALA A 231 -37.67 -3.90 -2.13
CA ALA A 231 -39.06 -3.57 -2.00
C ALA A 231 -39.57 -3.65 -0.55
N GLY A 232 -38.91 -4.44 0.31
CA GLY A 232 -39.19 -4.56 1.74
C GLY A 232 -38.57 -3.45 2.59
N GLY A 233 -37.74 -2.56 2.04
CA GLY A 233 -37.06 -1.46 2.75
C GLY A 233 -36.03 -1.91 3.80
N ARG A 234 -35.57 -3.16 3.76
CA ARG A 234 -34.58 -3.73 4.68
C ARG A 234 -33.17 -3.63 4.10
N PRO A 235 -32.14 -3.46 4.97
CA PRO A 235 -30.77 -3.41 4.51
C PRO A 235 -30.32 -4.78 3.96
N PHE A 236 -29.51 -4.77 2.93
CA PHE A 236 -28.85 -5.93 2.34
C PHE A 236 -27.53 -5.52 1.70
N VAL A 237 -26.69 -6.49 1.37
CA VAL A 237 -25.49 -6.31 0.55
C VAL A 237 -25.59 -7.26 -0.63
N ALA A 238 -25.10 -6.88 -1.81
CA ALA A 238 -25.11 -7.72 -3.00
C ALA A 238 -23.69 -8.11 -3.39
N ASP A 239 -23.46 -9.39 -3.64
CA ASP A 239 -22.18 -9.92 -4.14
C ASP A 239 -22.41 -10.66 -5.47
N PRO A 240 -22.02 -10.09 -6.62
CA PRO A 240 -22.08 -10.78 -7.91
C PRO A 240 -21.00 -11.83 -8.10
N ILE A 241 -20.21 -12.15 -7.09
CA ILE A 241 -19.13 -13.13 -6.98
C ILE A 241 -17.96 -12.82 -7.92
N LEU A 242 -16.76 -12.65 -7.35
CA LEU A 242 -15.51 -12.52 -8.09
C LEU A 242 -14.95 -13.91 -8.39
N ASP A 243 -14.77 -14.23 -9.66
CA ASP A 243 -14.26 -15.53 -10.09
C ASP A 243 -12.72 -15.58 -10.13
N PRO A 244 -12.12 -16.77 -9.98
CA PRO A 244 -10.69 -16.95 -10.16
C PRO A 244 -10.23 -16.66 -11.60
N ILE A 245 -8.94 -16.38 -11.77
CA ILE A 245 -8.31 -16.24 -13.08
C ILE A 245 -8.53 -17.54 -13.90
N HIS A 246 -8.85 -17.41 -15.17
CA HIS A 246 -9.23 -18.47 -16.12
C HIS A 246 -10.58 -19.15 -15.84
N HIS A 247 -11.28 -18.80 -14.77
CA HIS A 247 -12.59 -19.33 -14.43
C HIS A 247 -13.70 -18.27 -14.43
N GLY A 248 -13.47 -17.15 -15.12
CA GLY A 248 -14.48 -16.10 -15.24
C GLY A 248 -14.10 -14.76 -14.63
N PHE A 249 -12.84 -14.55 -14.20
CA PHE A 249 -12.38 -13.32 -13.54
C PHE A 249 -12.79 -12.05 -14.30
N THR A 250 -12.51 -11.98 -15.60
CA THR A 250 -12.85 -10.78 -16.40
C THR A 250 -14.35 -10.56 -16.49
N GLU A 251 -15.13 -11.63 -16.70
CA GLU A 251 -16.59 -11.54 -16.75
C GLU A 251 -17.19 -11.15 -15.40
N SER A 252 -16.58 -11.59 -14.29
CA SER A 252 -17.03 -11.17 -12.96
C SER A 252 -16.84 -9.67 -12.75
N LEU A 253 -15.75 -9.08 -13.20
CA LEU A 253 -15.57 -7.61 -13.16
C LEU A 253 -16.64 -6.86 -13.97
N VAL A 254 -17.05 -7.42 -15.12
CA VAL A 254 -18.16 -6.89 -15.92
C VAL A 254 -19.47 -6.99 -15.15
N ARG A 255 -19.74 -8.09 -14.41
CA ARG A 255 -20.92 -8.24 -13.55
C ARG A 255 -20.96 -7.18 -12.44
N TYR A 256 -19.83 -6.94 -11.75
CA TYR A 256 -19.75 -5.88 -10.75
C TYR A 256 -20.05 -4.49 -11.32
N HIS A 257 -19.46 -4.16 -12.47
CA HIS A 257 -19.71 -2.91 -13.14
C HIS A 257 -21.19 -2.78 -13.58
N ALA A 258 -21.78 -3.85 -14.14
CA ALA A 258 -23.18 -3.85 -14.57
C ALA A 258 -24.14 -3.71 -13.39
N LEU A 259 -23.87 -4.41 -12.26
CA LEU A 259 -24.67 -4.32 -11.04
C LEU A 259 -24.66 -2.90 -10.49
N ARG A 260 -23.47 -2.28 -10.35
CA ARG A 260 -23.35 -0.88 -9.86
C ARG A 260 -24.06 0.10 -10.77
N ARG A 261 -24.02 -0.09 -12.09
CA ARG A 261 -24.76 0.78 -13.03
C ARG A 261 -26.28 0.61 -12.93
N ARG A 262 -26.76 -0.61 -12.68
CA ARG A 262 -28.19 -0.89 -12.54
C ARG A 262 -28.74 -0.38 -11.20
N PHE A 263 -27.94 -0.51 -10.13
CA PHE A 263 -28.29 -0.12 -8.77
C PHE A 263 -27.19 0.77 -8.17
N PRO A 264 -27.22 2.09 -8.42
CA PRO A 264 -26.13 2.99 -8.02
C PRO A 264 -25.92 3.10 -6.49
N ASP A 265 -26.97 2.88 -5.70
CA ASP A 265 -27.02 3.22 -4.27
C ASP A 265 -27.04 1.99 -3.34
N ILE A 266 -26.95 0.76 -3.87
CA ILE A 266 -26.90 -0.43 -3.02
C ILE A 266 -25.49 -0.68 -2.50
N GLU A 267 -25.39 -1.29 -1.33
CA GLU A 267 -24.12 -1.80 -0.85
C GLU A 267 -23.69 -3.07 -1.62
N ILE A 268 -22.44 -3.11 -2.04
CA ILE A 268 -21.85 -4.25 -2.76
C ILE A 268 -20.69 -4.81 -1.93
N LEU A 269 -20.52 -6.13 -1.98
CA LEU A 269 -19.37 -6.84 -1.45
C LEU A 269 -18.58 -7.48 -2.61
N MET A 270 -17.27 -7.58 -2.45
CA MET A 270 -16.38 -8.31 -3.35
C MET A 270 -15.47 -9.24 -2.54
N GLY A 271 -15.56 -10.55 -2.79
CA GLY A 271 -14.64 -11.55 -2.22
C GLY A 271 -13.33 -11.60 -3.02
N ILE A 272 -12.22 -11.13 -2.46
CA ILE A 272 -10.94 -11.08 -3.19
C ILE A 272 -10.05 -12.32 -2.99
N ALA A 273 -10.47 -13.24 -2.13
CA ALA A 273 -9.74 -14.47 -1.84
C ALA A 273 -9.47 -15.32 -3.09
N ASN A 274 -10.40 -15.36 -4.04
CA ASN A 274 -10.25 -16.06 -5.31
C ASN A 274 -9.06 -15.56 -6.16
N LEU A 275 -8.52 -14.40 -5.86
CA LEU A 275 -7.29 -13.88 -6.48
C LEU A 275 -6.08 -14.06 -5.58
N THR A 276 -6.20 -13.69 -4.31
CA THR A 276 -5.06 -13.68 -3.38
C THR A 276 -4.64 -15.07 -2.94
N GLU A 277 -5.57 -16.02 -2.81
CA GLU A 277 -5.28 -17.41 -2.41
C GLU A 277 -4.99 -18.34 -3.58
N LEU A 278 -5.57 -18.04 -4.76
CA LEU A 278 -5.50 -18.92 -5.93
C LEU A 278 -4.52 -18.42 -7.00
N THR A 279 -3.65 -17.47 -6.66
CA THR A 279 -2.61 -16.99 -7.56
C THR A 279 -1.27 -16.92 -6.82
N ASP A 280 -0.30 -17.73 -7.25
CA ASP A 280 1.05 -17.75 -6.67
C ASP A 280 1.83 -16.48 -7.03
N ALA A 281 1.52 -15.38 -6.35
CA ALA A 281 2.17 -14.08 -6.51
C ALA A 281 2.16 -13.30 -5.19
N ASP A 282 3.01 -12.26 -5.10
CA ASP A 282 2.97 -11.34 -3.95
C ASP A 282 1.60 -10.64 -3.88
N THR A 283 0.87 -10.90 -2.82
CA THR A 283 -0.54 -10.47 -2.66
C THR A 283 -0.72 -8.97 -2.57
N THR A 284 0.30 -8.22 -2.13
CA THR A 284 0.25 -6.74 -2.06
C THR A 284 -0.07 -6.08 -3.40
N GLY A 285 0.49 -6.59 -4.50
CA GLY A 285 0.21 -6.08 -5.85
C GLY A 285 -1.20 -6.43 -6.33
N ILE A 286 -1.65 -7.65 -6.06
CA ILE A 286 -3.02 -8.12 -6.36
C ILE A 286 -4.03 -7.28 -5.57
N THR A 287 -3.83 -7.15 -4.27
CA THR A 287 -4.68 -6.38 -3.36
C THR A 287 -4.74 -4.91 -3.77
N ALA A 288 -3.60 -4.29 -4.11
CA ALA A 288 -3.57 -2.91 -4.58
C ALA A 288 -4.41 -2.71 -5.85
N LEU A 289 -4.29 -3.61 -6.83
CA LEU A 289 -5.03 -3.53 -8.09
C LEU A 289 -6.54 -3.70 -7.87
N ILE A 290 -6.94 -4.74 -7.14
CA ILE A 290 -8.36 -5.02 -6.93
C ILE A 290 -9.04 -3.97 -6.05
N MET A 291 -8.33 -3.41 -5.05
CA MET A 291 -8.81 -2.29 -4.25
C MET A 291 -8.95 -1.00 -5.09
N GLY A 292 -8.19 -0.85 -6.16
CA GLY A 292 -8.42 0.17 -7.18
C GLY A 292 -9.78 -0.01 -7.86
N VAL A 293 -10.10 -1.21 -8.30
CA VAL A 293 -11.43 -1.54 -8.89
C VAL A 293 -12.56 -1.29 -7.88
N ILE A 294 -12.39 -1.77 -6.63
CA ILE A 294 -13.33 -1.55 -5.52
C ILE A 294 -13.58 -0.05 -5.32
N SER A 295 -12.51 0.74 -5.29
CA SER A 295 -12.60 2.19 -5.13
C SER A 295 -13.30 2.89 -6.30
N GLU A 296 -13.03 2.52 -7.55
CA GLU A 296 -13.67 3.10 -8.74
C GLU A 296 -15.14 2.74 -8.83
N LEU A 297 -15.51 1.51 -8.50
CA LEU A 297 -16.90 1.03 -8.48
C LEU A 297 -17.65 1.41 -7.20
N ARG A 298 -17.03 2.09 -6.24
CA ARG A 298 -17.65 2.45 -4.95
C ARG A 298 -18.23 1.22 -4.23
N ILE A 299 -17.49 0.14 -4.22
CA ILE A 299 -17.82 -1.07 -3.47
C ILE A 299 -17.49 -0.82 -2.00
N GLU A 300 -18.44 -1.09 -1.12
CA GLU A 300 -18.36 -0.73 0.31
C GLU A 300 -17.84 -1.85 1.20
N ASN A 301 -17.77 -3.08 0.69
CA ASN A 301 -17.42 -4.25 1.47
C ASN A 301 -16.44 -5.16 0.71
N VAL A 302 -15.47 -5.72 1.42
CA VAL A 302 -14.54 -6.70 0.84
C VAL A 302 -14.38 -7.90 1.78
N LEU A 303 -14.47 -9.11 1.24
CA LEU A 303 -14.16 -10.34 1.98
C LEU A 303 -12.72 -10.75 1.68
N VAL A 304 -11.95 -10.97 2.74
CA VAL A 304 -10.53 -11.30 2.72
C VAL A 304 -10.28 -12.59 3.50
N VAL A 305 -9.42 -13.44 2.96
CA VAL A 305 -9.01 -14.71 3.56
C VAL A 305 -7.49 -14.73 3.76
N GLN A 306 -7.01 -15.41 4.79
CA GLN A 306 -5.59 -15.60 5.12
C GLN A 306 -5.30 -17.07 5.43
N VAL A 307 -5.32 -17.95 4.42
CA VAL A 307 -5.07 -19.39 4.58
C VAL A 307 -3.66 -19.74 4.10
N SER A 308 -3.33 -19.36 2.88
CA SER A 308 -2.03 -19.66 2.29
C SER A 308 -0.90 -18.86 2.92
N PRO A 309 0.32 -19.41 3.07
CA PRO A 309 1.45 -18.69 3.64
C PRO A 309 1.79 -17.37 2.92
N HIS A 310 1.57 -17.28 1.61
CA HIS A 310 1.80 -16.06 0.85
C HIS A 310 0.70 -15.00 1.05
N ALA A 311 -0.51 -15.40 1.46
CA ALA A 311 -1.63 -14.51 1.76
C ALA A 311 -1.74 -14.15 3.25
N ARG A 312 -0.79 -14.56 4.10
CA ARG A 312 -0.85 -14.40 5.57
C ARG A 312 -0.99 -12.96 6.09
N ARG A 313 -0.88 -11.96 5.22
CA ARG A 313 -1.03 -10.52 5.57
C ARG A 313 -2.15 -9.84 4.80
N ALA A 314 -3.01 -10.60 4.13
CA ALA A 314 -4.03 -10.09 3.21
C ALA A 314 -4.98 -9.07 3.88
N VAL A 315 -5.36 -9.27 5.15
CA VAL A 315 -6.20 -8.31 5.92
C VAL A 315 -5.48 -6.97 6.09
N LYS A 316 -4.21 -6.99 6.51
CA LYS A 316 -3.41 -5.77 6.69
C LYS A 316 -3.12 -5.06 5.36
N GLU A 317 -2.87 -5.83 4.31
CA GLU A 317 -2.70 -5.30 2.96
C GLU A 317 -3.97 -4.61 2.47
N ALA A 318 -5.14 -5.23 2.70
CA ALA A 318 -6.43 -4.67 2.35
C ALA A 318 -6.73 -3.38 3.14
N ASP A 319 -6.43 -3.34 4.47
CA ASP A 319 -6.60 -2.13 5.27
C ASP A 319 -5.75 -0.97 4.75
N LEU A 320 -4.49 -1.23 4.48
CA LEU A 320 -3.62 -0.19 3.94
C LEU A 320 -4.05 0.25 2.54
N ALA A 321 -4.43 -0.70 1.67
CA ALA A 321 -4.85 -0.43 0.31
C ALA A 321 -6.15 0.40 0.26
N ARG A 322 -7.18 0.07 1.08
CA ARG A 322 -8.43 0.86 1.12
C ARG A 322 -8.17 2.32 1.53
N ARG A 323 -7.25 2.55 2.48
CA ARG A 323 -6.88 3.90 2.95
C ARG A 323 -6.14 4.68 1.88
N ILE A 324 -5.19 4.04 1.18
CA ILE A 324 -4.46 4.65 0.06
C ILE A 324 -5.43 5.03 -1.05
N MET A 325 -6.31 4.11 -1.46
CA MET A 325 -7.28 4.37 -2.55
C MET A 325 -8.28 5.44 -2.16
N TYR A 326 -8.76 5.43 -0.91
CA TYR A 326 -9.65 6.49 -0.40
C TYR A 326 -8.97 7.86 -0.44
N ALA A 327 -7.75 7.98 0.11
CA ALA A 327 -7.02 9.25 0.15
C ALA A 327 -6.71 9.78 -1.26
N ALA A 328 -6.28 8.90 -2.18
CA ALA A 328 -6.03 9.25 -3.57
C ALA A 328 -7.30 9.76 -4.27
N ARG A 329 -8.41 9.07 -4.08
CA ARG A 329 -9.71 9.45 -4.66
C ARG A 329 -10.21 10.79 -4.10
N GLN A 330 -10.10 11.02 -2.79
CA GLN A 330 -10.49 12.31 -2.18
C GLN A 330 -9.63 13.47 -2.70
N ALA A 331 -8.35 13.21 -2.95
CA ALA A 331 -7.44 14.19 -3.54
C ALA A 331 -7.62 14.37 -5.06
N GLY A 332 -8.44 13.55 -5.73
CA GLY A 332 -8.55 13.52 -7.19
C GLY A 332 -7.20 13.18 -7.87
N SER A 333 -6.38 12.36 -7.26
CA SER A 333 -5.03 12.03 -7.71
C SER A 333 -4.84 10.52 -7.90
N LEU A 334 -3.77 10.15 -8.61
CA LEU A 334 -3.34 8.76 -8.66
C LEU A 334 -2.92 8.27 -7.25
N PRO A 335 -3.01 6.96 -6.96
CA PRO A 335 -2.58 6.41 -5.67
C PRO A 335 -1.05 6.41 -5.49
N ALA A 336 -0.29 6.75 -6.53
CA ALA A 336 1.16 6.89 -6.46
C ALA A 336 1.57 8.01 -5.49
N GLY A 337 2.59 7.77 -4.66
CA GLY A 337 3.12 8.76 -3.72
C GLY A 337 2.21 9.03 -2.49
N VAL A 338 1.11 8.29 -2.31
CA VAL A 338 0.25 8.43 -1.12
C VAL A 338 0.92 7.80 0.10
N HIS A 339 1.31 6.54 -0.01
CA HIS A 339 2.02 5.81 1.04
C HIS A 339 2.81 4.63 0.45
N PRO A 340 4.05 4.38 0.88
CA PRO A 340 4.88 3.31 0.31
C PRO A 340 4.58 1.91 0.84
N GLY A 341 3.77 1.74 1.87
CA GLY A 341 3.62 0.51 2.64
C GLY A 341 3.17 -0.74 1.86
N LEU A 342 2.60 -0.57 0.64
CA LEU A 342 2.31 -1.69 -0.26
C LEU A 342 3.51 -2.06 -1.15
N MET A 343 4.62 -1.31 -1.08
CA MET A 343 5.85 -1.60 -1.79
C MET A 343 6.77 -2.44 -0.87
N CYS A 344 6.48 -3.71 -0.72
CA CYS A 344 7.17 -4.55 0.26
C CYS A 344 8.57 -4.95 -0.17
N LEU A 345 8.80 -5.18 -1.47
CA LEU A 345 10.08 -5.67 -1.99
C LEU A 345 11.01 -4.56 -2.50
N ARG A 346 10.46 -3.43 -2.96
CA ARG A 346 11.22 -2.35 -3.61
C ARG A 346 10.82 -1.01 -3.03
N ASP A 347 11.65 0.00 -3.24
CA ASP A 347 11.36 1.38 -2.86
C ASP A 347 11.35 2.32 -4.08
N ARG A 348 10.64 3.43 -4.00
CA ARG A 348 10.55 4.41 -5.09
C ARG A 348 11.88 5.10 -5.35
N ARG A 349 12.68 5.31 -4.31
CA ARG A 349 14.00 5.94 -4.34
C ARG A 349 14.97 5.09 -3.55
N PRO A 350 15.40 3.95 -4.11
CA PRO A 350 16.24 3.00 -3.40
C PRO A 350 17.63 3.56 -3.09
N PHE A 351 18.18 4.34 -4.03
CA PHE A 351 19.54 4.87 -3.98
C PHE A 351 19.48 6.39 -3.92
N PRO A 352 19.49 7.00 -2.72
CA PRO A 352 19.36 8.45 -2.58
C PRO A 352 20.60 9.22 -3.07
N ASN A 353 21.78 8.59 -3.01
CA ASN A 353 23.07 9.16 -3.41
C ASN A 353 23.67 8.40 -4.58
N THR A 354 24.38 9.10 -5.46
CA THR A 354 25.21 8.48 -6.50
C THR A 354 26.52 7.95 -5.92
N ALA A 355 27.22 7.11 -6.68
CA ALA A 355 28.55 6.61 -6.27
C ALA A 355 29.56 7.77 -6.08
N GLU A 356 29.48 8.79 -6.92
CA GLU A 356 30.34 9.98 -6.85
C GLU A 356 30.07 10.79 -5.59
N GLU A 357 28.81 11.02 -5.26
CA GLU A 357 28.42 11.73 -4.04
C GLU A 357 28.88 10.99 -2.77
N ILE A 358 28.75 9.65 -2.76
CA ILE A 358 29.26 8.83 -1.64
C ILE A 358 30.78 8.90 -1.55
N ALA A 359 31.50 8.87 -2.68
CA ALA A 359 32.94 9.01 -2.71
C ALA A 359 33.41 10.37 -2.18
N GLU A 360 32.71 11.44 -2.53
CA GLU A 360 32.99 12.79 -1.99
C GLU A 360 32.74 12.88 -0.49
N MET A 361 31.70 12.24 0.01
CA MET A 361 31.43 12.15 1.45
C MET A 361 32.52 11.34 2.15
N ALA A 362 32.90 10.20 1.58
CA ALA A 362 33.97 9.34 2.13
C ALA A 362 35.30 10.09 2.28
N ALA A 363 35.67 10.93 1.30
CA ALA A 363 36.92 11.71 1.32
C ALA A 363 36.98 12.72 2.49
N ARG A 364 35.82 13.07 3.08
CA ARG A 364 35.74 14.03 4.22
C ARG A 364 35.76 13.33 5.59
N ILE A 365 35.72 12.01 5.63
CA ILE A 365 35.66 11.25 6.89
C ILE A 365 37.03 11.14 7.53
N THR A 366 37.11 11.51 8.80
CA THR A 366 38.37 11.54 9.59
C THR A 366 38.36 10.60 10.78
N ASP A 367 37.25 9.95 11.06
CA ASP A 367 37.11 9.01 12.19
C ASP A 367 37.20 7.53 11.73
N PRO A 368 37.43 6.60 12.66
CA PRO A 368 37.61 5.20 12.34
C PRO A 368 36.32 4.39 12.20
N SER A 369 35.13 5.00 12.41
CA SER A 369 33.85 4.29 12.37
C SER A 369 33.48 4.01 10.91
N PHE A 370 33.09 2.77 10.61
CA PHE A 370 32.63 2.42 9.28
C PHE A 370 31.25 2.99 8.97
N ARG A 371 31.11 3.45 7.75
CA ARG A 371 29.83 3.79 7.11
C ARG A 371 29.58 2.79 6.01
N VAL A 372 28.34 2.34 5.95
CA VAL A 372 27.85 1.46 4.90
C VAL A 372 26.73 2.20 4.18
N GLU A 373 26.84 2.37 2.88
CA GLU A 373 25.83 2.97 2.02
C GLU A 373 25.61 2.13 0.76
N VAL A 374 24.55 2.41 0.02
CA VAL A 374 24.19 1.68 -1.21
C VAL A 374 23.86 2.67 -2.31
N SER A 375 24.45 2.43 -3.49
CA SER A 375 24.09 3.11 -4.74
C SER A 375 23.81 2.10 -5.86
N GLU A 376 23.54 2.56 -7.06
CA GLU A 376 23.44 1.67 -8.23
C GLU A 376 24.72 0.87 -8.49
N ALA A 377 25.88 1.41 -8.11
CA ALA A 377 27.18 0.76 -8.28
C ALA A 377 27.45 -0.42 -7.30
N GLY A 378 26.68 -0.52 -6.20
CA GLY A 378 26.83 -1.56 -5.19
C GLY A 378 26.82 -1.04 -3.77
N ILE A 379 27.51 -1.77 -2.91
CA ILE A 379 27.67 -1.50 -1.48
C ILE A 379 28.96 -0.70 -1.30
N HIS A 380 28.87 0.43 -0.64
CA HIS A 380 29.99 1.30 -0.31
C HIS A 380 30.31 1.15 1.17
N VAL A 381 31.57 0.84 1.49
CA VAL A 381 32.04 0.80 2.87
C VAL A 381 33.26 1.69 3.01
N TYR A 382 33.21 2.61 3.96
CA TYR A 382 34.30 3.57 4.11
C TYR A 382 34.46 4.09 5.54
N ASN A 383 35.68 4.49 5.84
CA ASN A 383 36.08 5.25 7.03
C ASN A 383 37.35 6.05 6.70
N ARG A 384 38.03 6.60 7.71
CA ARG A 384 39.30 7.33 7.51
C ARG A 384 40.42 6.48 6.86
N ALA A 385 40.34 5.15 6.90
CA ALA A 385 41.38 4.28 6.38
C ALA A 385 41.23 3.96 4.89
N GLY A 386 40.01 4.11 4.35
CA GLY A 386 39.76 3.83 2.95
C GLY A 386 38.29 3.87 2.56
N TYR A 387 38.05 3.79 1.26
CA TYR A 387 36.75 3.71 0.60
C TYR A 387 36.77 2.52 -0.37
N HIS A 388 35.80 1.63 -0.21
CA HIS A 388 35.69 0.39 -0.98
C HIS A 388 34.27 0.21 -1.48
N VAL A 389 34.13 -0.31 -2.71
CA VAL A 389 32.84 -0.59 -3.34
C VAL A 389 32.86 -1.98 -3.93
N ASP A 390 31.88 -2.78 -3.63
CA ASP A 390 31.64 -4.09 -4.22
C ASP A 390 30.14 -4.43 -4.14
N VAL A 391 29.69 -5.38 -4.93
CA VAL A 391 28.35 -5.96 -4.85
C VAL A 391 28.28 -7.16 -3.92
N ASP A 392 29.46 -7.72 -3.57
CA ASP A 392 29.62 -8.89 -2.71
C ASP A 392 30.22 -8.46 -1.36
N PRO A 393 29.51 -8.67 -0.24
CA PRO A 393 30.06 -8.47 1.11
C PRO A 393 31.36 -9.18 1.38
N PHE A 394 31.57 -10.37 0.79
CA PHE A 394 32.82 -11.10 0.94
C PHE A 394 34.01 -10.42 0.24
N GLY A 395 33.77 -9.71 -0.86
CA GLY A 395 34.76 -8.86 -1.51
C GLY A 395 35.18 -7.65 -0.65
N LEU A 396 34.25 -7.12 0.13
CA LEU A 396 34.49 -5.99 1.03
C LEU A 396 35.21 -6.38 2.33
N PHE A 397 34.92 -7.57 2.87
CA PHE A 397 35.42 -8.02 4.18
C PHE A 397 36.93 -7.90 4.40
N PRO A 398 37.81 -8.26 3.44
CA PRO A 398 39.27 -8.14 3.61
C PRO A 398 39.75 -6.70 3.88
N HIS A 399 38.97 -5.68 3.48
CA HIS A 399 39.33 -4.27 3.61
C HIS A 399 38.91 -3.66 4.97
N LEU A 400 38.17 -4.42 5.81
CA LEU A 400 37.61 -3.88 7.05
C LEU A 400 38.54 -3.94 8.25
N ASP A 401 39.64 -4.72 8.20
CA ASP A 401 40.60 -4.93 9.31
C ASP A 401 39.91 -5.27 10.65
N VAL A 402 38.90 -6.12 10.63
CA VAL A 402 38.12 -6.51 11.82
C VAL A 402 38.24 -7.98 12.17
N ALA A 403 39.16 -8.72 11.55
CA ALA A 403 39.33 -10.16 11.77
C ALA A 403 39.60 -10.53 13.26
N GLU A 404 40.30 -9.67 14.02
CA GLU A 404 40.57 -9.86 15.44
C GLU A 404 39.46 -9.28 16.36
N ASP A 405 38.37 -8.74 15.78
CA ASP A 405 37.26 -8.12 16.50
C ASP A 405 35.92 -8.76 16.09
N GLY A 406 35.67 -9.96 16.64
CA GLY A 406 34.53 -10.76 16.26
C GLY A 406 33.17 -10.07 16.42
N ALA A 407 33.02 -9.18 17.44
CA ALA A 407 31.75 -8.46 17.62
C ALA A 407 31.55 -7.39 16.53
N HIS A 408 32.62 -6.68 16.17
CA HIS A 408 32.56 -5.68 15.10
C HIS A 408 32.44 -6.33 13.72
N ALA A 409 33.12 -7.46 13.48
CA ALA A 409 32.98 -8.25 12.26
C ALA A 409 31.54 -8.75 12.08
N PHE A 410 30.92 -9.26 13.15
CA PHE A 410 29.52 -9.68 13.10
C PHE A 410 28.56 -8.54 12.80
N TYR A 411 28.72 -7.38 13.44
CA TYR A 411 27.91 -6.20 13.20
C TYR A 411 28.00 -5.74 11.74
N LEU A 412 29.22 -5.57 11.22
CA LEU A 412 29.43 -5.17 9.82
C LEU A 412 28.91 -6.22 8.84
N GLY A 413 29.06 -7.51 9.17
CA GLY A 413 28.50 -8.60 8.38
C GLY A 413 26.98 -8.51 8.25
N VAL A 414 26.28 -8.20 9.35
CA VAL A 414 24.83 -8.00 9.34
C VAL A 414 24.45 -6.76 8.50
N GLU A 415 25.16 -5.65 8.67
CA GLU A 415 24.88 -4.42 7.91
C GLU A 415 25.14 -4.61 6.41
N MET A 416 26.26 -5.25 6.03
CA MET A 416 26.57 -5.55 4.63
C MET A 416 25.58 -6.53 3.99
N ALA A 417 25.10 -7.54 4.75
CA ALA A 417 24.07 -8.45 4.27
C ALA A 417 22.73 -7.71 4.00
N ARG A 418 22.36 -6.77 4.89
CA ARG A 418 21.20 -5.91 4.66
C ARG A 418 21.38 -5.00 3.44
N ALA A 419 22.57 -4.43 3.28
CA ALA A 419 22.93 -3.60 2.14
C ALA A 419 22.89 -4.39 0.82
N GLU A 420 23.37 -5.65 0.80
CA GLU A 420 23.27 -6.54 -0.35
C GLU A 420 21.82 -6.83 -0.73
N ILE A 421 20.97 -7.19 0.24
CA ILE A 421 19.54 -7.41 0.01
C ILE A 421 18.90 -6.15 -0.56
N ALA A 422 19.21 -4.98 0.02
CA ALA A 422 18.69 -3.71 -0.44
C ALA A 422 19.12 -3.39 -1.87
N TRP A 423 20.40 -3.58 -2.19
CA TRP A 423 20.93 -3.38 -3.54
C TRP A 423 20.25 -4.30 -4.56
N ARG A 424 20.18 -5.61 -4.28
CA ARG A 424 19.58 -6.61 -5.17
C ARG A 424 18.10 -6.36 -5.45
N LEU A 425 17.36 -5.92 -4.44
CA LEU A 425 15.92 -5.71 -4.56
C LEU A 425 15.55 -4.29 -5.01
N GLY A 426 16.47 -3.35 -4.99
CA GLY A 426 16.16 -1.93 -5.16
C GLY A 426 15.37 -1.39 -3.97
N LYS A 427 15.86 -1.62 -2.75
CA LYS A 427 15.35 -1.07 -1.49
C LYS A 427 16.26 0.03 -0.97
N ARG A 428 15.69 0.93 -0.20
CA ARG A 428 16.46 1.91 0.55
C ARG A 428 17.14 1.22 1.73
N TYR A 429 18.43 1.46 1.83
CA TYR A 429 19.24 1.05 2.97
C TYR A 429 19.64 2.28 3.79
N VAL A 430 19.52 2.17 5.10
CA VAL A 430 20.06 3.12 6.06
C VAL A 430 20.79 2.30 7.12
N GLN A 431 22.08 2.61 7.32
CA GLN A 431 22.89 1.90 8.31
C GLN A 431 22.24 2.04 9.68
N ASP A 432 22.25 0.96 10.43
CA ASP A 432 21.67 0.88 11.75
C ASP A 432 20.12 0.85 11.78
N GLU A 433 19.45 0.79 10.66
CA GLU A 433 18.01 0.63 10.60
C GLU A 433 17.63 -0.71 9.95
N PRO A 434 16.54 -1.35 10.37
CA PRO A 434 16.00 -2.51 9.65
C PRO A 434 15.52 -2.09 8.25
N LEU A 435 15.56 -3.02 7.31
CA LEU A 435 14.93 -2.79 6.00
C LEU A 435 13.41 -2.66 6.18
N ASP A 436 12.83 -1.67 5.52
CA ASP A 436 11.37 -1.50 5.51
C ASP A 436 10.73 -2.52 4.56
N TRP A 437 9.86 -3.38 5.09
CA TRP A 437 9.10 -4.37 4.35
C TRP A 437 7.62 -3.98 4.20
N GLY A 438 7.29 -2.71 4.42
CA GLY A 438 5.92 -2.23 4.33
C GLY A 438 4.96 -3.04 5.20
N CYS A 439 3.79 -3.39 4.67
CA CYS A 439 2.80 -4.19 5.38
C CYS A 439 3.10 -5.69 5.46
N ALA A 440 4.14 -6.18 4.79
CA ALA A 440 4.53 -7.59 4.83
C ALA A 440 5.10 -8.04 6.18
N VAL A 441 5.61 -7.09 6.99
CA VAL A 441 6.18 -7.36 8.32
C VAL A 441 5.62 -6.35 9.33
N ASP A 442 5.36 -6.79 10.57
CA ASP A 442 4.97 -5.89 11.64
C ASP A 442 6.13 -5.02 12.09
N SER A 443 5.98 -3.72 12.01
CA SER A 443 6.96 -2.71 12.45
C SER A 443 7.23 -2.69 13.96
N GLY A 444 6.63 -3.58 14.72
CA GLY A 444 6.80 -3.71 16.17
C GLY A 444 7.37 -5.07 16.61
N ALA A 445 7.65 -5.98 15.69
CA ALA A 445 8.42 -7.19 15.99
C ALA A 445 9.83 -6.75 16.38
N GLY A 446 10.13 -6.83 17.68
CA GLY A 446 11.25 -6.25 18.39
C GLY A 446 12.47 -6.00 17.54
N ASP A 447 12.88 -4.78 17.49
CA ASP A 447 14.04 -4.34 16.71
C ASP A 447 15.23 -5.24 17.08
N SER A 448 15.54 -6.20 16.18
CA SER A 448 16.72 -7.06 16.33
C SER A 448 18.02 -6.24 16.34
N THR A 449 17.91 -4.92 16.11
CA THR A 449 18.98 -3.94 16.17
C THR A 449 19.11 -3.25 17.53
N ALA A 450 18.25 -3.54 18.52
CA ALA A 450 18.42 -3.09 19.92
C ALA A 450 19.76 -3.51 20.55
N PHE A 451 20.50 -4.40 19.89
CA PHE A 451 21.91 -4.70 20.18
C PHE A 451 22.90 -3.56 19.88
N LYS A 452 22.49 -2.52 19.20
CA LYS A 452 23.37 -1.47 18.68
C LYS A 452 24.14 -0.70 19.74
N ASP A 453 23.54 -0.44 20.88
CA ASP A 453 24.17 0.38 21.90
C ASP A 453 25.34 -0.28 22.60
N GLU A 454 25.41 -1.62 22.59
CA GLU A 454 26.45 -2.37 23.26
C GLU A 454 27.44 -3.04 22.29
N GLY A 455 27.08 -3.23 21.04
CA GLY A 455 27.89 -3.90 20.01
C GLY A 455 29.07 -3.08 19.51
N SER A 456 29.21 -1.85 19.88
CA SER A 456 30.37 -1.03 19.54
C SER A 456 31.58 -1.48 20.34
N THR A 457 32.35 -2.37 19.76
CA THR A 457 33.67 -2.81 20.31
C THR A 457 34.64 -1.66 20.53
N LEU A 458 34.46 -0.54 19.85
CA LEU A 458 35.16 0.71 20.13
C LEU A 458 34.90 1.20 21.56
N LYS A 459 33.67 1.05 22.11
CA LYS A 459 33.39 1.33 23.52
C LYS A 459 34.06 0.32 24.45
N ALA A 460 34.11 -0.96 24.10
CA ALA A 460 34.78 -1.98 24.89
C ALA A 460 36.31 -1.81 24.90
N ARG A 461 36.94 -1.47 23.77
CA ARG A 461 38.37 -1.11 23.68
C ARG A 461 38.72 0.14 24.49
N ARG A 462 37.87 1.18 24.53
CA ARG A 462 38.03 2.36 25.36
C ARG A 462 37.95 2.04 26.85
N ARG A 463 37.08 1.12 27.27
CA ARG A 463 36.99 0.65 28.66
C ARG A 463 38.19 -0.17 29.08
N LYS A 464 38.76 -1.02 28.22
CA LYS A 464 40.01 -1.77 28.48
C LYS A 464 41.25 -0.86 28.56
N ARG A 465 41.33 0.21 27.73
CA ARG A 465 42.40 1.20 27.77
C ARG A 465 42.37 2.09 29.01
N LYS A 466 41.20 2.33 29.61
CA LYS A 466 41.06 3.09 30.86
C LYS A 466 41.30 2.24 32.12
N ARG A 467 41.45 0.90 31.99
CA ARG A 467 41.71 -0.02 33.09
C ARG A 467 43.16 -0.52 33.09
N LYS A 468 44.02 -0.10 32.17
CA LYS A 468 45.47 -0.24 32.20
C LYS A 468 46.05 1.17 32.43
#